data_2c428c5148b9848c5cdf4904133b0d98
#
_entry.id   2c428c5148b9848c5cdf4904133b0d98
#
_cell.length_a   1.000
_cell.length_b   1.000
_cell.length_c   1.000
_cell.angle_alpha   90.00
_cell.angle_beta   90.00
_cell.angle_gamma   90.00
#
_symmetry.space_group_name_H-M   'P 1'
#
loop_
_entity.id
_entity.type
_entity.pdbx_description
1 polymer ?
#
loop_
_entity_poly.entity_id
_entity_poly.type
_entity_poly.pdbx_seq_one_letter_code
_entity_poly.pdbx_strand_id
1 'polypeptide(L)'
;MLKRQTRQRREFLYKKASEARERQIWEKKQAVKDALAKGKPVPTELKKELDELREAMSKDAGNSEPLTHIDDEYDRAGIEDPKILITTSRNPSSKLLQFSKELRLVFPNAHRVNRGTYVMGEIASACRANGMTDLIMIHEHRGIPDAMVVSHFPHGPTVLFTLHNVVLRHDVPSGSTSTVSEQEESTRVMTFQNQSDFVSFRHHVFVKTSHKEVQLAEVGPRFDLRPYEIRQGTIEQKEADLEWVLRPYQRTARKRKQL
;
A
#
# COMPACT_ATOMS: atom_id res chain seq x y z
N MET A 1 11.52 2.76 -37.48
CA MET A 1 11.71 3.51 -36.20
C MET A 1 11.06 4.89 -36.20
N LEU A 2 11.27 5.75 -37.19
CA LEU A 2 10.70 7.12 -37.27
C LEU A 2 9.16 7.18 -37.14
N LYS A 3 8.42 6.32 -37.83
CA LYS A 3 6.92 6.30 -37.75
C LYS A 3 6.41 6.02 -36.32
N ARG A 4 7.07 5.15 -35.56
CA ARG A 4 6.71 4.84 -34.17
C ARG A 4 6.97 6.04 -33.23
N GLN A 5 8.10 6.71 -33.40
CA GLN A 5 8.44 7.89 -32.63
C GLN A 5 7.48 9.06 -32.91
N THR A 6 7.10 9.26 -34.18
CA THR A 6 6.13 10.29 -34.58
C THR A 6 4.77 10.03 -33.98
N ARG A 7 4.31 8.76 -33.96
CA ARG A 7 3.06 8.37 -33.32
C ARG A 7 3.10 8.61 -31.80
N GLN A 8 4.15 8.16 -31.11
CA GLN A 8 4.32 8.37 -29.67
C GLN A 8 4.35 9.86 -29.31
N ARG A 9 4.99 10.68 -30.13
CA ARG A 9 5.01 12.13 -29.92
C ARG A 9 3.61 12.76 -30.09
N ARG A 10 2.83 12.31 -31.08
CA ARG A 10 1.45 12.79 -31.29
C ARG A 10 0.56 12.38 -30.11
N GLU A 11 0.64 11.13 -29.66
CA GLU A 11 -0.10 10.62 -28.50
C GLU A 11 0.24 11.41 -27.23
N PHE A 12 1.52 11.72 -27.03
CA PHE A 12 1.97 12.53 -25.90
C PHE A 12 1.43 13.96 -25.94
N LEU A 13 1.54 14.62 -27.11
CA LEU A 13 1.03 15.99 -27.28
C LEU A 13 -0.50 16.06 -27.11
N TYR A 14 -1.21 15.05 -27.63
CA TYR A 14 -2.65 14.93 -27.46
C TYR A 14 -3.02 14.78 -25.97
N LYS A 15 -2.35 13.88 -25.27
CA LYS A 15 -2.56 13.67 -23.83
C LYS A 15 -2.27 14.94 -23.02
N LYS A 16 -1.18 15.63 -23.31
CA LYS A 16 -0.85 16.91 -22.64
C LYS A 16 -1.88 18.00 -22.93
N ALA A 17 -2.37 18.07 -24.15
CA ALA A 17 -3.43 19.02 -24.49
C ALA A 17 -4.75 18.69 -23.79
N SER A 18 -5.09 17.40 -23.64
CA SER A 18 -6.25 16.95 -22.87
C SER A 18 -6.12 17.31 -21.39
N GLU A 19 -4.99 16.98 -20.78
CA GLU A 19 -4.70 17.32 -19.36
C GLU A 19 -4.76 18.84 -19.12
N ALA A 20 -4.24 19.64 -20.05
CA ALA A 20 -4.32 21.09 -19.94
C ALA A 20 -5.76 21.62 -20.01
N ARG A 21 -6.60 21.04 -20.90
CA ARG A 21 -8.03 21.41 -21.00
C ARG A 21 -8.79 21.02 -19.74
N GLU A 22 -8.56 19.80 -19.22
CA GLU A 22 -9.18 19.33 -17.99
C GLU A 22 -8.81 20.21 -16.79
N ARG A 23 -7.53 20.63 -16.70
CA ARG A 23 -7.08 21.57 -15.67
C ARG A 23 -7.78 22.93 -15.78
N GLN A 24 -7.89 23.48 -17.00
CA GLN A 24 -8.62 24.74 -17.20
C GLN A 24 -10.09 24.65 -16.80
N ILE A 25 -10.77 23.55 -17.16
CA ILE A 25 -12.15 23.31 -16.77
C ILE A 25 -12.26 23.18 -15.24
N TRP A 26 -11.34 22.46 -14.62
CA TRP A 26 -11.30 22.33 -13.17
C TRP A 26 -11.08 23.68 -12.47
N GLU A 27 -10.14 24.50 -12.93
CA GLU A 27 -9.88 25.83 -12.40
C GLU A 27 -11.12 26.73 -12.52
N LYS A 28 -11.81 26.69 -13.67
CA LYS A 28 -13.07 27.41 -13.87
C LYS A 28 -14.17 26.93 -12.89
N LYS A 29 -14.33 25.61 -12.72
CA LYS A 29 -15.29 25.04 -11.76
C LYS A 29 -14.98 25.48 -10.32
N GLN A 30 -13.72 25.46 -9.93
CA GLN A 30 -13.29 25.91 -8.60
C GLN A 30 -13.58 27.42 -8.41
N ALA A 31 -13.27 28.25 -9.38
CA ALA A 31 -13.54 29.68 -9.29
C ALA A 31 -15.04 29.98 -9.13
N VAL A 32 -15.91 29.23 -9.82
CA VAL A 32 -17.37 29.33 -9.67
C VAL A 32 -17.82 28.87 -8.28
N LYS A 33 -17.31 27.74 -7.82
CA LYS A 33 -17.64 27.18 -6.50
C LYS A 33 -17.21 28.12 -5.36
N ASP A 34 -16.01 28.69 -5.45
CA ASP A 34 -15.48 29.65 -4.48
C ASP A 34 -16.27 30.98 -4.47
N ALA A 35 -16.69 31.45 -5.64
CA ALA A 35 -17.52 32.64 -5.75
C ALA A 35 -18.87 32.42 -5.09
N LEU A 36 -19.52 31.28 -5.34
CA LEU A 36 -20.80 30.92 -4.74
C LEU A 36 -20.67 30.73 -3.21
N ALA A 37 -19.63 30.06 -2.72
CA ALA A 37 -19.39 29.87 -1.30
C ALA A 37 -19.13 31.18 -0.55
N LYS A 38 -18.49 32.16 -1.19
CA LYS A 38 -18.19 33.47 -0.63
C LYS A 38 -19.32 34.50 -0.86
N GLY A 39 -20.42 34.11 -1.51
CA GLY A 39 -21.52 35.02 -1.86
C GLY A 39 -21.09 36.16 -2.81
N LYS A 40 -19.99 36.01 -3.54
CA LYS A 40 -19.47 36.99 -4.48
C LYS A 40 -20.04 36.75 -5.88
N PRO A 41 -20.22 37.82 -6.70
CA PRO A 41 -20.65 37.65 -8.07
C PRO A 41 -19.62 36.83 -8.86
N VAL A 42 -20.10 35.90 -9.68
CA VAL A 42 -19.24 35.09 -10.57
C VAL A 42 -18.47 36.00 -11.54
N PRO A 43 -17.20 35.74 -11.82
CA PRO A 43 -16.40 36.50 -12.76
C PRO A 43 -17.10 36.68 -14.13
N THR A 44 -17.04 37.86 -14.70
CA THR A 44 -17.78 38.23 -15.93
C THR A 44 -17.41 37.35 -17.11
N GLU A 45 -16.18 36.85 -17.17
CA GLU A 45 -15.67 35.95 -18.21
C GLU A 45 -16.37 34.59 -18.18
N LEU A 46 -16.73 34.11 -16.97
CA LEU A 46 -17.35 32.82 -16.77
C LEU A 46 -18.89 32.86 -16.82
N LYS A 47 -19.49 34.08 -16.90
CA LYS A 47 -20.96 34.20 -16.94
C LYS A 47 -21.59 33.55 -18.17
N LYS A 48 -20.91 33.58 -19.32
CA LYS A 48 -21.40 33.01 -20.58
C LYS A 48 -21.36 31.46 -20.55
N GLU A 49 -20.39 30.90 -19.83
CA GLU A 49 -20.17 29.46 -19.72
C GLU A 49 -20.80 28.91 -18.43
N LEU A 50 -21.48 29.77 -17.65
CA LEU A 50 -21.96 29.44 -16.30
C LEU A 50 -22.99 28.30 -16.30
N ASP A 51 -23.88 28.30 -17.26
CA ASP A 51 -24.93 27.27 -17.35
C ASP A 51 -24.33 25.92 -17.76
N GLU A 52 -23.39 25.90 -18.70
CA GLU A 52 -22.65 24.68 -19.09
C GLU A 52 -21.79 24.15 -17.93
N LEU A 53 -21.12 25.04 -17.21
CA LEU A 53 -20.32 24.67 -16.04
C LEU A 53 -21.20 24.16 -14.89
N ARG A 54 -22.37 24.74 -14.65
CA ARG A 54 -23.34 24.24 -13.66
C ARG A 54 -23.88 22.87 -14.02
N GLU A 55 -24.21 22.68 -15.29
CA GLU A 55 -24.67 21.38 -15.79
C GLU A 55 -23.58 20.31 -15.68
N ALA A 56 -22.31 20.67 -16.01
CA ALA A 56 -21.18 19.79 -15.84
C ALA A 56 -20.91 19.48 -14.35
N MET A 57 -21.03 20.48 -13.46
CA MET A 57 -20.91 20.25 -12.00
C MET A 57 -22.03 19.38 -11.45
N SER A 58 -23.25 19.54 -11.95
CA SER A 58 -24.39 18.69 -11.60
C SER A 58 -24.19 17.23 -12.05
N LYS A 59 -23.63 17.05 -13.25
CA LYS A 59 -23.27 15.70 -13.76
C LYS A 59 -22.12 15.08 -12.95
N ASP A 60 -21.12 15.87 -12.58
CA ASP A 60 -20.02 15.41 -11.72
C ASP A 60 -20.53 15.08 -10.30
N ALA A 61 -21.44 15.88 -9.76
CA ALA A 61 -22.06 15.61 -8.46
C ALA A 61 -22.98 14.37 -8.49
N GLY A 62 -23.62 14.09 -9.64
CA GLY A 62 -24.41 12.89 -9.86
C GLY A 62 -23.56 11.64 -10.10
N ASN A 63 -22.35 11.80 -10.65
CA ASN A 63 -21.37 10.73 -10.82
C ASN A 63 -20.44 10.57 -9.62
N SER A 64 -20.33 11.56 -8.74
CA SER A 64 -19.85 11.33 -7.39
C SER A 64 -20.99 10.62 -6.63
N GLU A 65 -21.25 9.36 -6.99
CA GLU A 65 -21.88 8.47 -6.04
C GLU A 65 -21.16 8.68 -4.71
N PRO A 66 -21.90 8.92 -3.60
CA PRO A 66 -21.27 8.93 -2.30
C PRO A 66 -20.46 7.66 -2.27
N LEU A 67 -19.12 7.77 -2.09
CA LEU A 67 -18.23 6.63 -1.90
C LEU A 67 -18.96 5.74 -0.91
N THR A 68 -19.71 4.79 -1.46
CA THR A 68 -20.44 3.84 -0.65
C THR A 68 -19.34 2.98 -0.08
N HIS A 69 -19.24 2.94 1.22
CA HIS A 69 -18.28 2.13 1.98
C HIS A 69 -18.21 0.65 1.54
N ILE A 70 -19.06 0.26 0.62
CA ILE A 70 -19.12 -1.07 0.02
C ILE A 70 -17.91 -1.31 -0.89
N ASP A 71 -17.40 -0.27 -1.56
CA ASP A 71 -16.29 -0.36 -2.51
C ASP A 71 -14.95 0.12 -1.91
N ASP A 72 -14.96 0.61 -0.67
CA ASP A 72 -13.73 1.00 0.04
C ASP A 72 -13.21 -0.17 0.88
N GLU A 73 -12.16 -0.79 0.40
CA GLU A 73 -11.49 -1.93 1.06
C GLU A 73 -10.95 -1.57 2.44
N TYR A 74 -10.63 -0.30 2.67
CA TYR A 74 -10.02 0.21 3.90
C TYR A 74 -10.93 1.13 4.72
N ASP A 75 -12.22 1.16 4.44
CA ASP A 75 -13.19 2.03 5.15
C ASP A 75 -13.17 1.83 6.67
N ARG A 76 -12.96 0.59 7.10
CA ARG A 76 -12.88 0.23 8.51
C ARG A 76 -11.48 0.34 9.11
N ALA A 77 -10.50 0.78 8.33
CA ALA A 77 -9.15 0.98 8.83
C ALA A 77 -9.11 2.06 9.91
N GLY A 78 -8.60 1.71 11.08
CA GLY A 78 -8.56 2.58 12.24
C GLY A 78 -9.80 2.55 13.13
N ILE A 79 -10.89 1.89 12.71
CA ILE A 79 -12.09 1.66 13.52
C ILE A 79 -12.05 0.26 14.14
N GLU A 80 -11.76 -0.75 13.32
CA GLU A 80 -11.63 -2.14 13.74
C GLU A 80 -10.17 -2.59 13.66
N ASP A 81 -9.73 -3.35 14.65
CA ASP A 81 -8.40 -3.94 14.64
C ASP A 81 -8.29 -5.00 13.52
N PRO A 82 -7.21 -4.99 12.72
CA PRO A 82 -7.03 -5.97 11.67
C PRO A 82 -6.87 -7.38 12.24
N LYS A 83 -7.49 -8.35 11.59
CA LYS A 83 -7.35 -9.79 11.88
C LYS A 83 -6.47 -10.43 10.82
N ILE A 84 -5.21 -10.63 11.14
CA ILE A 84 -4.21 -11.05 10.17
C ILE A 84 -3.91 -12.55 10.32
N LEU A 85 -3.94 -13.29 9.21
CA LEU A 85 -3.45 -14.66 9.14
C LEU A 85 -2.05 -14.68 8.55
N ILE A 86 -1.09 -15.24 9.28
CA ILE A 86 0.29 -15.41 8.81
C ILE A 86 0.55 -16.89 8.52
N THR A 87 0.99 -17.18 7.30
CA THR A 87 1.38 -18.53 6.89
C THR A 87 2.70 -18.52 6.12
N THR A 88 3.27 -19.69 5.91
CA THR A 88 4.56 -19.85 5.23
C THR A 88 4.38 -20.66 3.94
N SER A 89 5.45 -20.80 3.16
CA SER A 89 5.55 -21.78 2.08
C SER A 89 5.44 -23.21 2.63
N ARG A 90 5.28 -24.19 1.74
CA ARG A 90 5.31 -25.62 2.12
C ARG A 90 6.72 -25.98 2.58
N ASN A 91 6.81 -26.82 3.63
CA ASN A 91 8.08 -27.30 4.20
C ASN A 91 9.04 -26.16 4.56
N PRO A 92 8.63 -25.22 5.44
CA PRO A 92 9.44 -24.06 5.77
C PRO A 92 10.69 -24.44 6.58
N SER A 93 11.79 -23.76 6.32
CA SER A 93 13.01 -23.85 7.11
C SER A 93 12.81 -23.32 8.54
N SER A 94 13.74 -23.65 9.44
CA SER A 94 13.73 -23.13 10.81
C SER A 94 13.79 -21.60 10.85
N LYS A 95 14.58 -20.96 9.96
CA LYS A 95 14.66 -19.50 9.82
C LYS A 95 13.33 -18.87 9.41
N LEU A 96 12.64 -19.46 8.42
CA LEU A 96 11.34 -18.96 7.98
C LEU A 96 10.29 -19.10 9.08
N LEU A 97 10.31 -20.23 9.81
CA LEU A 97 9.42 -20.44 10.96
C LEU A 97 9.68 -19.41 12.06
N GLN A 98 10.95 -19.09 12.35
CA GLN A 98 11.31 -18.09 13.33
C GLN A 98 10.84 -16.70 12.88
N PHE A 99 11.12 -16.32 11.63
CA PHE A 99 10.66 -15.06 11.06
C PHE A 99 9.13 -14.91 11.11
N SER A 100 8.39 -15.98 10.81
CA SER A 100 6.93 -15.96 10.91
C SER A 100 6.41 -15.79 12.35
N LYS A 101 7.13 -16.32 13.35
CA LYS A 101 6.81 -16.08 14.75
C LYS A 101 7.08 -14.63 15.17
N GLU A 102 8.17 -14.06 14.70
CA GLU A 102 8.52 -12.67 14.97
C GLU A 102 7.54 -11.69 14.32
N LEU A 103 7.13 -11.95 13.08
CA LEU A 103 6.08 -11.15 12.41
C LEU A 103 4.75 -11.20 13.16
N ARG A 104 4.38 -12.35 13.73
CA ARG A 104 3.19 -12.42 14.59
C ARG A 104 3.27 -11.47 15.80
N LEU A 105 4.46 -11.25 16.35
CA LEU A 105 4.64 -10.33 17.48
C LEU A 105 4.61 -8.87 17.04
N VAL A 106 4.93 -8.60 15.78
CA VAL A 106 4.86 -7.25 15.20
C VAL A 106 3.41 -6.81 15.02
N PHE A 107 2.59 -7.68 14.42
CA PHE A 107 1.19 -7.37 14.14
C PHE A 107 0.28 -7.77 15.29
N PRO A 108 -0.48 -6.83 15.88
CA PRO A 108 -1.49 -7.17 16.87
C PRO A 108 -2.57 -8.05 16.21
N ASN A 109 -3.19 -8.93 16.98
CA ASN A 109 -4.25 -9.84 16.52
C ASN A 109 -3.88 -10.75 15.34
N ALA A 110 -2.57 -11.00 15.14
CA ALA A 110 -2.11 -11.89 14.10
C ALA A 110 -2.13 -13.35 14.56
N HIS A 111 -2.70 -14.21 13.74
CA HIS A 111 -2.73 -15.65 13.93
C HIS A 111 -1.74 -16.32 12.98
N ARG A 112 -0.84 -17.15 13.51
CA ARG A 112 0.08 -17.92 12.70
C ARG A 112 -0.43 -19.35 12.53
N VAL A 113 -0.58 -19.77 11.28
CA VAL A 113 -0.99 -21.12 10.92
C VAL A 113 0.07 -21.77 10.05
N ASN A 114 0.41 -23.01 10.35
CA ASN A 114 1.28 -23.80 9.48
C ASN A 114 0.50 -24.20 8.23
N ARG A 115 1.10 -23.93 7.07
CA ARG A 115 0.43 -24.21 5.80
C ARG A 115 0.16 -25.70 5.58
N GLY A 116 1.11 -26.57 5.94
CA GLY A 116 0.99 -28.00 5.69
C GLY A 116 0.73 -28.31 4.20
N THR A 117 -0.24 -29.14 3.94
CA THR A 117 -0.67 -29.55 2.58
C THR A 117 -1.78 -28.69 1.99
N TYR A 118 -2.35 -27.75 2.75
CA TYR A 118 -3.47 -26.92 2.30
C TYR A 118 -3.19 -26.17 1.00
N VAL A 119 -4.19 -26.16 0.11
CA VAL A 119 -4.15 -25.37 -1.11
C VAL A 119 -4.52 -23.92 -0.80
N MET A 120 -4.06 -22.97 -1.63
CA MET A 120 -4.31 -21.55 -1.37
C MET A 120 -5.79 -21.18 -1.35
N GLY A 121 -6.61 -21.82 -2.21
CA GLY A 121 -8.06 -21.63 -2.22
C GLY A 121 -8.74 -22.03 -0.91
N GLU A 122 -8.27 -23.10 -0.27
CA GLU A 122 -8.79 -23.53 1.04
C GLU A 122 -8.44 -22.53 2.14
N ILE A 123 -7.21 -22.02 2.13
CA ILE A 123 -6.77 -21.00 3.09
C ILE A 123 -7.57 -19.71 2.88
N ALA A 124 -7.75 -19.27 1.63
CA ALA A 124 -8.52 -18.07 1.31
C ALA A 124 -9.99 -18.21 1.73
N SER A 125 -10.59 -19.39 1.49
CA SER A 125 -11.95 -19.70 1.93
C SER A 125 -12.06 -19.70 3.47
N ALA A 126 -11.06 -20.25 4.17
CA ALA A 126 -11.00 -20.22 5.62
C ALA A 126 -10.82 -18.77 6.16
N CYS A 127 -10.03 -17.94 5.49
CA CYS A 127 -9.89 -16.53 5.85
C CYS A 127 -11.23 -15.80 5.77
N ARG A 128 -11.97 -15.98 4.67
CA ARG A 128 -13.30 -15.37 4.51
C ARG A 128 -14.29 -15.87 5.56
N ALA A 129 -14.32 -17.19 5.82
CA ALA A 129 -15.23 -17.78 6.80
C ALA A 129 -14.97 -17.29 8.22
N ASN A 130 -13.72 -16.98 8.57
CA ASN A 130 -13.35 -16.48 9.89
C ASN A 130 -13.29 -14.95 9.98
N GLY A 131 -13.67 -14.23 8.92
CA GLY A 131 -13.64 -12.77 8.89
C GLY A 131 -12.23 -12.20 9.08
N MET A 132 -11.22 -12.86 8.50
CA MET A 132 -9.87 -12.32 8.48
C MET A 132 -9.81 -11.16 7.49
N THR A 133 -9.08 -10.09 7.86
CA THR A 133 -8.90 -8.92 7.01
C THR A 133 -7.75 -9.12 6.03
N ASP A 134 -6.69 -9.79 6.46
CA ASP A 134 -5.47 -9.91 5.66
C ASP A 134 -4.82 -11.28 5.83
N LEU A 135 -4.20 -11.74 4.74
CA LEU A 135 -3.36 -12.92 4.70
C LEU A 135 -1.94 -12.53 4.32
N ILE A 136 -0.99 -12.82 5.18
CA ILE A 136 0.43 -12.66 4.90
C ILE A 136 1.05 -14.03 4.67
N MET A 137 1.55 -14.25 3.47
CA MET A 137 2.28 -15.48 3.12
C MET A 137 3.74 -15.17 2.88
N ILE A 138 4.62 -15.91 3.57
CA ILE A 138 6.04 -15.71 3.49
C ILE A 138 6.65 -16.89 2.73
N HIS A 139 7.50 -16.57 1.77
CA HIS A 139 8.27 -17.52 0.99
C HIS A 139 9.74 -17.44 1.34
N GLU A 140 10.44 -18.51 1.03
CA GLU A 140 11.89 -18.60 1.16
C GLU A 140 12.52 -19.18 -0.08
N HIS A 141 13.74 -18.80 -0.32
CA HIS A 141 14.64 -19.42 -1.29
C HIS A 141 15.90 -19.85 -0.58
N ARG A 142 16.24 -21.17 -0.70
CA ARG A 142 17.43 -21.77 -0.05
C ARG A 142 17.54 -21.46 1.45
N GLY A 143 16.41 -21.50 2.17
CA GLY A 143 16.39 -21.26 3.62
C GLY A 143 16.49 -19.79 4.06
N ILE A 144 16.43 -18.85 3.13
CA ILE A 144 16.42 -17.41 3.41
C ILE A 144 15.06 -16.87 3.01
N PRO A 145 14.35 -16.11 3.88
CA PRO A 145 13.12 -15.43 3.50
C PRO A 145 13.37 -14.48 2.32
N ASP A 146 12.66 -14.67 1.22
CA ASP A 146 12.90 -14.00 -0.07
C ASP A 146 11.68 -13.21 -0.56
N ALA A 147 10.48 -13.66 -0.26
CA ALA A 147 9.27 -12.99 -0.70
C ALA A 147 8.16 -12.99 0.34
N MET A 148 7.33 -11.95 0.27
CA MET A 148 6.14 -11.78 1.08
C MET A 148 4.96 -11.43 0.17
N VAL A 149 3.85 -12.13 0.36
CA VAL A 149 2.59 -11.85 -0.33
C VAL A 149 1.59 -11.39 0.71
N VAL A 150 0.99 -10.24 0.49
CA VAL A 150 -0.07 -9.68 1.32
C VAL A 150 -1.34 -9.64 0.50
N SER A 151 -2.38 -10.34 0.94
CA SER A 151 -3.68 -10.37 0.28
C SER A 151 -4.74 -9.87 1.23
N HIS A 152 -5.44 -8.82 0.82
CA HIS A 152 -6.57 -8.28 1.57
C HIS A 152 -7.85 -9.09 1.28
N PHE A 153 -8.74 -9.20 2.25
CA PHE A 153 -10.01 -9.90 2.14
C PHE A 153 -11.18 -8.96 2.43
N PRO A 154 -12.36 -9.21 1.82
CA PRO A 154 -12.75 -10.45 1.09
C PRO A 154 -12.37 -10.50 -0.40
N HIS A 155 -12.11 -9.37 -1.06
CA HIS A 155 -12.03 -9.30 -2.52
C HIS A 155 -10.66 -8.96 -3.10
N GLY A 156 -9.70 -8.60 -2.31
CA GLY A 156 -8.37 -8.13 -2.69
C GLY A 156 -8.15 -6.71 -2.21
N PRO A 157 -7.10 -6.02 -2.63
CA PRO A 157 -6.05 -6.45 -3.58
C PRO A 157 -5.01 -7.41 -2.99
N THR A 158 -4.15 -7.95 -3.87
CA THR A 158 -2.98 -8.74 -3.46
C THR A 158 -1.71 -8.07 -3.94
N VAL A 159 -0.79 -7.82 -3.01
CA VAL A 159 0.52 -7.23 -3.30
C VAL A 159 1.61 -8.27 -3.05
N LEU A 160 2.51 -8.38 -4.01
CA LEU A 160 3.65 -9.28 -3.94
C LEU A 160 4.93 -8.45 -3.77
N PHE A 161 5.67 -8.76 -2.70
CA PHE A 161 6.93 -8.12 -2.35
C PHE A 161 8.10 -9.08 -2.43
N THR A 162 9.25 -8.59 -2.86
CA THR A 162 10.53 -9.24 -2.57
C THR A 162 11.05 -8.75 -1.23
N LEU A 163 11.63 -9.66 -0.45
CA LEU A 163 12.25 -9.38 0.85
C LEU A 163 13.76 -9.25 0.69
N HIS A 164 14.31 -8.21 1.29
CA HIS A 164 15.74 -7.96 1.30
C HIS A 164 16.20 -7.68 2.73
N ASN A 165 17.46 -7.94 3.01
CA ASN A 165 18.11 -7.58 4.29
C ASN A 165 17.34 -8.05 5.54
N VAL A 166 16.79 -9.25 5.49
CA VAL A 166 16.02 -9.81 6.61
C VAL A 166 16.96 -10.15 7.75
N VAL A 167 16.80 -9.45 8.88
CA VAL A 167 17.51 -9.70 10.12
C VAL A 167 16.49 -10.06 11.20
N LEU A 168 16.70 -11.21 11.82
CA LEU A 168 15.83 -11.67 12.89
C LEU A 168 16.09 -10.89 14.18
N ARG A 169 15.14 -10.92 15.09
CA ARG A 169 15.24 -10.22 16.37
C ARG A 169 16.49 -10.60 17.16
N HIS A 170 16.87 -11.87 17.14
CA HIS A 170 18.07 -12.34 17.86
C HIS A 170 19.38 -11.93 17.21
N ASP A 171 19.35 -11.59 15.91
CA ASP A 171 20.53 -11.20 15.15
C ASP A 171 20.72 -9.67 15.13
N VAL A 172 19.77 -8.91 15.69
CA VAL A 172 19.90 -7.46 15.83
C VAL A 172 20.90 -7.19 16.97
N PRO A 173 21.99 -6.44 16.70
CA PRO A 173 22.94 -6.10 17.76
C PRO A 173 22.24 -5.24 18.81
N SER A 174 22.09 -5.80 20.00
CA SER A 174 21.44 -5.13 21.13
C SER A 174 22.31 -3.98 21.63
N GLY A 175 22.06 -2.79 21.11
CA GLY A 175 22.80 -1.57 21.53
C GLY A 175 22.43 -1.07 22.91
N SER A 176 21.34 -1.50 23.49
CA SER A 176 20.98 -1.29 24.90
C SER A 176 19.82 -2.22 25.28
N THR A 177 20.09 -3.17 26.12
CA THR A 177 19.07 -3.92 26.88
C THR A 177 18.44 -2.98 27.91
N SER A 178 17.52 -2.12 27.47
CA SER A 178 16.61 -1.52 28.43
C SER A 178 15.57 -2.57 28.77
N THR A 179 15.61 -3.07 29.99
CA THR A 179 14.52 -3.82 30.60
C THR A 179 13.34 -2.86 30.74
N VAL A 180 12.53 -2.80 29.68
CA VAL A 180 11.28 -2.04 29.71
C VAL A 180 10.29 -2.89 30.52
N SER A 181 9.91 -2.39 31.68
CA SER A 181 8.87 -2.99 32.52
C SER A 181 7.52 -2.95 31.79
N GLU A 182 6.76 -4.03 31.88
CA GLU A 182 5.52 -4.31 31.14
C GLU A 182 4.32 -3.37 31.44
N GLN A 183 4.49 -2.24 32.07
CA GLN A 183 3.40 -1.51 32.74
C GLN A 183 2.96 -0.18 32.13
N GLU A 184 3.45 0.25 30.97
CA GLU A 184 3.00 1.54 30.42
C GLU A 184 2.61 1.44 28.94
N GLU A 185 1.72 2.36 28.52
CA GLU A 185 1.15 2.58 27.19
C GLU A 185 2.08 2.20 26.05
N SER A 186 1.54 1.65 24.97
CA SER A 186 2.26 1.16 23.80
C SER A 186 3.52 1.98 23.45
N THR A 187 4.67 1.52 23.92
CA THR A 187 5.98 2.17 23.70
C THR A 187 6.63 1.74 22.38
N ARG A 188 5.88 1.07 21.50
CA ARG A 188 6.39 0.56 20.23
C ARG A 188 6.23 1.56 19.10
N VAL A 189 7.27 1.67 18.29
CA VAL A 189 7.26 2.47 17.05
C VAL A 189 7.64 1.58 15.88
N MET A 190 6.75 1.52 14.90
CA MET A 190 7.00 0.86 13.63
C MET A 190 7.26 1.92 12.56
N THR A 191 8.40 1.83 11.92
CA THR A 191 8.80 2.78 10.89
C THR A 191 8.80 2.11 9.53
N PHE A 192 8.08 2.70 8.59
CA PHE A 192 8.13 2.34 7.18
C PHE A 192 8.73 3.53 6.43
N GLN A 193 9.88 3.34 5.81
CA GLN A 193 10.56 4.38 5.06
C GLN A 193 10.73 3.93 3.61
N ASN A 194 10.18 4.71 2.68
CA ASN A 194 10.41 4.48 1.26
C ASN A 194 11.67 5.21 0.81
N GLN A 195 12.66 4.45 0.36
CA GLN A 195 13.91 4.96 -0.20
C GLN A 195 14.27 4.16 -1.46
N SER A 196 14.32 4.84 -2.61
CA SER A 196 14.72 4.22 -3.88
C SER A 196 13.91 2.97 -4.24
N ASP A 197 12.58 3.04 -4.11
CA ASP A 197 11.61 1.93 -4.36
C ASP A 197 11.70 0.76 -3.37
N PHE A 198 12.47 0.89 -2.31
CA PHE A 198 12.49 -0.04 -1.19
C PHE A 198 11.76 0.56 0.01
N VAL A 199 10.89 -0.21 0.62
CA VAL A 199 10.22 0.15 1.87
C VAL A 199 10.94 -0.55 3.00
N SER A 200 11.73 0.20 3.74
CA SER A 200 12.47 -0.32 4.90
C SER A 200 11.55 -0.37 6.11
N PHE A 201 11.42 -1.55 6.69
CA PHE A 201 10.71 -1.76 7.94
C PHE A 201 11.68 -1.84 9.11
N ARG A 202 11.39 -1.05 10.15
CA ARG A 202 12.14 -1.07 11.42
C ARG A 202 11.16 -1.04 12.59
N HIS A 203 11.49 -1.81 13.64
CA HIS A 203 10.69 -1.90 14.83
C HIS A 203 11.51 -1.50 16.05
N HIS A 204 11.08 -0.42 16.70
CA HIS A 204 11.72 0.15 17.87
C HIS A 204 10.78 0.18 19.06
N VAL A 205 11.38 0.20 20.23
CA VAL A 205 10.72 0.57 21.47
C VAL A 205 11.33 1.89 21.92
N PHE A 206 10.50 2.80 22.42
CA PHE A 206 10.97 4.06 22.93
C PHE A 206 10.79 4.18 24.44
N VAL A 207 11.74 4.85 25.08
CA VAL A 207 11.67 5.23 26.50
C VAL A 207 11.84 6.74 26.60
N LYS A 208 10.91 7.39 27.28
CA LYS A 208 11.01 8.83 27.59
C LYS A 208 11.93 8.99 28.79
N THR A 209 13.15 9.47 28.58
CA THR A 209 14.11 9.78 29.65
C THR A 209 13.88 11.15 30.27
N SER A 210 13.36 12.10 29.51
CA SER A 210 13.03 13.45 29.94
C SER A 210 11.84 13.97 29.15
N HIS A 211 11.24 15.07 29.55
CA HIS A 211 10.14 15.72 28.83
C HIS A 211 10.47 16.06 27.36
N LYS A 212 11.74 16.18 27.01
CA LYS A 212 12.22 16.53 25.66
C LYS A 212 13.09 15.45 25.00
N GLU A 213 13.44 14.39 25.72
CA GLU A 213 14.38 13.37 25.23
C GLU A 213 13.72 12.00 25.20
N VAL A 214 13.82 11.37 24.04
CA VAL A 214 13.34 10.02 23.79
C VAL A 214 14.49 9.15 23.31
N GLN A 215 14.70 8.03 23.96
CA GLN A 215 15.67 7.02 23.52
C GLN A 215 14.92 5.91 22.76
N LEU A 216 15.48 5.52 21.61
CA LEU A 216 14.96 4.45 20.78
C LEU A 216 15.87 3.24 20.88
N ALA A 217 15.29 2.07 21.12
CA ALA A 217 15.98 0.79 21.07
C ALA A 217 15.37 -0.09 19.97
N GLU A 218 16.20 -0.60 19.05
CA GLU A 218 15.73 -1.51 18.03
C GLU A 218 15.48 -2.89 18.63
N VAL A 219 14.27 -3.41 18.40
CA VAL A 219 13.86 -4.72 18.89
C VAL A 219 13.89 -5.76 17.77
N GLY A 220 13.68 -5.33 16.52
CA GLY A 220 13.56 -6.20 15.35
C GLY A 220 12.19 -6.91 15.28
N PRO A 221 11.96 -7.72 14.27
CA PRO A 221 12.80 -7.94 13.09
C PRO A 221 12.95 -6.69 12.23
N ARG A 222 13.95 -6.66 11.36
CA ARG A 222 14.08 -5.64 10.31
C ARG A 222 14.21 -6.29 8.94
N PHE A 223 13.61 -5.66 7.95
CA PHE A 223 13.64 -6.11 6.57
C PHE A 223 13.30 -4.97 5.64
N ASP A 224 13.65 -5.12 4.37
CA ASP A 224 13.31 -4.19 3.32
C ASP A 224 12.37 -4.88 2.32
N LEU A 225 11.28 -4.21 1.97
CA LEU A 225 10.25 -4.68 1.04
C LEU A 225 10.41 -3.96 -0.28
N ARG A 226 10.31 -4.70 -1.38
CA ARG A 226 10.19 -4.10 -2.70
C ARG A 226 8.98 -4.69 -3.40
N PRO A 227 7.95 -3.88 -3.71
CA PRO A 227 6.81 -4.37 -4.46
C PRO A 227 7.24 -4.71 -5.88
N TYR A 228 6.76 -5.82 -6.41
CA TYR A 228 7.01 -6.19 -7.80
C TYR A 228 5.73 -6.45 -8.60
N GLU A 229 4.62 -6.72 -7.93
CA GLU A 229 3.34 -6.95 -8.59
C GLU A 229 2.17 -6.60 -7.67
N ILE A 230 1.14 -5.95 -8.22
CA ILE A 230 -0.14 -5.66 -7.56
C ILE A 230 -1.25 -6.23 -8.43
N ARG A 231 -2.12 -7.07 -7.86
CA ARG A 231 -3.29 -7.68 -8.49
C ARG A 231 -4.56 -7.23 -7.83
N GLN A 232 -5.58 -6.94 -8.61
CA GLN A 232 -6.92 -6.60 -8.12
C GLN A 232 -7.74 -7.86 -7.80
N GLY A 233 -7.26 -8.67 -6.89
CA GLY A 233 -7.93 -9.90 -6.50
C GLY A 233 -7.22 -10.57 -5.35
N THR A 234 -7.83 -11.61 -4.82
CA THR A 234 -7.23 -12.41 -3.75
C THR A 234 -6.19 -13.37 -4.31
N ILE A 235 -5.32 -13.87 -3.44
CA ILE A 235 -4.19 -14.74 -3.78
C ILE A 235 -4.57 -16.01 -4.57
N GLU A 236 -5.80 -16.48 -4.46
CA GLU A 236 -6.30 -17.67 -5.18
C GLU A 236 -6.64 -17.37 -6.64
N GLN A 237 -6.99 -16.11 -6.96
CA GLN A 237 -7.43 -15.68 -8.28
C GLN A 237 -6.22 -15.44 -9.18
N LYS A 238 -5.93 -16.41 -10.03
CA LYS A 238 -4.80 -16.32 -10.97
C LYS A 238 -5.07 -15.38 -12.15
N GLU A 239 -6.34 -15.20 -12.51
CA GLU A 239 -6.81 -14.41 -13.64
C GLU A 239 -7.20 -12.98 -13.24
N ALA A 240 -6.89 -12.59 -11.99
CA ALA A 240 -7.14 -11.22 -11.52
C ALA A 240 -6.37 -10.20 -12.35
N ASP A 241 -6.99 -9.05 -12.60
CA ASP A 241 -6.38 -7.96 -13.35
C ASP A 241 -5.11 -7.45 -12.64
N LEU A 242 -4.08 -7.23 -13.46
CA LEU A 242 -2.81 -6.70 -12.99
C LEU A 242 -2.86 -5.17 -12.99
N GLU A 243 -2.90 -4.57 -11.82
CA GLU A 243 -2.86 -3.13 -11.65
C GLU A 243 -1.46 -2.58 -11.94
N TRP A 244 -0.44 -3.21 -11.37
CA TRP A 244 0.93 -2.78 -11.54
C TRP A 244 1.92 -3.96 -11.49
N VAL A 245 2.96 -3.88 -12.34
CA VAL A 245 4.06 -4.86 -12.37
C VAL A 245 5.39 -4.16 -12.57
N LEU A 246 6.37 -4.49 -11.75
CA LEU A 246 7.74 -4.03 -11.90
C LEU A 246 8.37 -4.67 -13.15
N ARG A 247 8.62 -3.88 -14.18
CA ARG A 247 9.26 -4.34 -15.41
C ARG A 247 10.69 -3.78 -15.49
N PRO A 248 11.72 -4.52 -15.06
CA PRO A 248 13.09 -4.01 -14.95
C PRO A 248 13.68 -3.56 -16.29
N TYR A 249 13.17 -4.08 -17.40
CA TYR A 249 13.65 -3.76 -18.75
C TYR A 249 12.87 -2.66 -19.48
N GLN A 250 11.93 -1.97 -18.83
CA GLN A 250 11.37 -0.76 -19.38
C GLN A 250 12.46 0.31 -19.39
N ARG A 251 12.90 0.70 -20.60
CA ARG A 251 13.88 1.77 -20.81
C ARG A 251 13.27 3.12 -20.45
N THR A 252 13.13 3.40 -19.17
CA THR A 252 12.64 4.67 -18.61
C THR A 252 13.54 5.84 -19.00
N ALA A 253 14.83 5.60 -19.26
CA ALA A 253 15.76 6.61 -19.74
C ALA A 253 15.34 7.23 -21.10
N ARG A 254 14.69 6.46 -21.99
CA ARG A 254 14.14 7.00 -23.25
C ARG A 254 12.85 7.78 -23.05
N LYS A 255 12.03 7.42 -22.07
CA LYS A 255 10.83 8.20 -21.71
C LYS A 255 11.19 9.53 -21.05
N ARG A 256 12.21 9.57 -20.19
CA ARG A 256 12.71 10.82 -19.58
C ARG A 256 13.28 11.81 -20.56
N LYS A 257 13.86 11.35 -21.68
CA LYS A 257 14.37 12.23 -22.75
C LYS A 257 13.28 12.73 -23.70
N GLN A 258 12.06 12.19 -23.61
CA GLN A 258 10.90 12.57 -24.42
C GLN A 258 9.84 13.35 -23.62
N LEU A 259 10.02 13.45 -22.31
CA LEU A 259 9.32 14.32 -21.38
C LEU A 259 10.15 15.57 -21.11
#